data_dd452875c2afc85022e91657f2c5cce6
#
_entry.id   dd452875c2afc85022e91657f2c5cce6
#
_cell.length_a   1.000
_cell.length_b   1.000
_cell.length_c   1.000
_cell.angle_alpha   90.00
_cell.angle_beta   90.00
_cell.angle_gamma   90.00
#
_symmetry.space_group_name_H-M   'P 1'
#
loop_
_entity.id
_entity.type
_entity.pdbx_description
1 polymer ?
#
loop_
_entity_poly.entity_id
_entity_poly.type
_entity_poly.pdbx_seq_one_letter_code
_entity_poly.pdbx_strand_id
1 'polypeptide(L)'
;MRLILLIIFFSFSSKAQNPYFPGKEWQEKSPESQGIDSKILNQAIEFAMNNENAVEKDLRISILKSFGKEPGYKIKGPTKKRGQTNGLIIKNGYIVGKWGDTKRVDMTFSVTKS
;
A
#
# COMPACT_ATOMS: atom_id res chain seq x y z
N MET A 1 -57.78 30.74 4.10
CA MET A 1 -56.70 30.30 3.24
C MET A 1 -55.77 29.40 4.06
N ARG A 2 -55.81 28.09 3.83
CA ARG A 2 -54.94 27.11 4.51
C ARG A 2 -53.73 26.82 3.60
N LEU A 3 -52.56 27.24 4.02
CA LEU A 3 -51.31 26.99 3.32
C LEU A 3 -50.86 25.54 3.63
N ILE A 4 -50.98 24.65 2.64
CA ILE A 4 -50.49 23.27 2.75
C ILE A 4 -48.98 23.30 2.40
N LEU A 5 -48.16 23.14 3.41
CA LEU A 5 -46.71 23.02 3.27
C LEU A 5 -46.38 21.59 2.80
N LEU A 6 -46.06 21.44 1.52
CA LEU A 6 -45.68 20.15 0.92
C LEU A 6 -44.22 19.91 1.22
N ILE A 7 -43.93 19.15 2.28
CA ILE A 7 -42.57 18.71 2.61
C ILE A 7 -42.23 17.53 1.70
N ILE A 8 -41.43 17.79 0.67
CA ILE A 8 -40.88 16.75 -0.19
C ILE A 8 -39.69 16.12 0.58
N PHE A 9 -39.94 14.96 1.17
CA PHE A 9 -38.87 14.11 1.71
C PHE A 9 -38.09 13.53 0.52
N PHE A 10 -36.96 14.13 0.20
CA PHE A 10 -35.98 13.52 -0.68
C PHE A 10 -35.30 12.37 0.11
N SER A 11 -35.83 11.16 -0.02
CA SER A 11 -35.20 9.96 0.47
C SER A 11 -33.95 9.70 -0.37
N PHE A 12 -32.79 10.17 0.10
CA PHE A 12 -31.49 9.72 -0.41
C PHE A 12 -31.36 8.25 -0.05
N SER A 13 -31.70 7.37 -0.98
CA SER A 13 -31.36 5.95 -0.86
C SER A 13 -29.85 5.82 -0.99
N SER A 14 -29.16 5.93 0.13
CA SER A 14 -27.75 5.53 0.24
C SER A 14 -27.70 4.03 -0.05
N LYS A 15 -27.37 3.65 -1.27
CA LYS A 15 -27.00 2.26 -1.56
C LYS A 15 -25.74 1.97 -0.74
N ALA A 16 -25.91 1.31 0.39
CA ALA A 16 -24.81 0.72 1.10
C ALA A 16 -24.14 -0.28 0.14
N GLN A 17 -23.00 0.11 -0.43
CA GLN A 17 -22.21 -0.81 -1.23
C GLN A 17 -21.71 -1.87 -0.26
N ASN A 18 -22.05 -3.12 -0.52
CA ASN A 18 -21.44 -4.22 0.21
C ASN A 18 -19.92 -4.09 0.08
N PRO A 19 -19.19 -4.01 1.21
CA PRO A 19 -17.74 -3.88 1.15
C PRO A 19 -17.15 -5.10 0.45
N TYR A 20 -16.31 -4.86 -0.55
CA TYR A 20 -15.57 -5.92 -1.19
C TYR A 20 -14.39 -6.34 -0.30
N PHE A 21 -14.32 -7.62 0.01
CA PHE A 21 -13.17 -8.22 0.69
C PHE A 21 -12.38 -9.07 -0.31
N PRO A 22 -11.08 -8.79 -0.52
CA PRO A 22 -10.28 -9.55 -1.45
C PRO A 22 -10.14 -11.01 -0.98
N GLY A 23 -10.22 -11.96 -1.93
CA GLY A 23 -9.96 -13.37 -1.71
C GLY A 23 -8.46 -13.71 -1.88
N LYS A 24 -8.18 -14.90 -2.45
CA LYS A 24 -6.80 -15.31 -2.76
C LYS A 24 -6.11 -14.40 -3.78
N GLU A 25 -6.88 -13.86 -4.71
CA GLU A 25 -6.41 -12.91 -5.70
C GLU A 25 -7.13 -11.59 -5.51
N TRP A 26 -6.35 -10.51 -5.51
CA TRP A 26 -6.87 -9.17 -5.36
C TRP A 26 -7.24 -8.61 -6.72
N GLN A 27 -8.45 -8.06 -6.82
CA GLN A 27 -8.91 -7.40 -8.04
C GLN A 27 -8.30 -6.01 -8.18
N GLU A 28 -8.03 -5.63 -9.42
CA GLU A 28 -7.55 -4.30 -9.78
C GLU A 28 -8.70 -3.44 -10.30
N LYS A 29 -8.70 -2.17 -9.98
CA LYS A 29 -9.62 -1.17 -10.53
C LYS A 29 -8.87 0.08 -10.94
N SER A 30 -9.40 0.79 -11.93
CA SER A 30 -8.83 2.08 -12.30
C SER A 30 -8.95 3.07 -11.14
N PRO A 31 -7.94 3.95 -10.94
CA PRO A 31 -7.97 4.97 -9.90
C PRO A 31 -9.25 5.82 -9.95
N GLU A 32 -9.67 6.22 -11.15
CA GLU A 32 -10.84 7.06 -11.38
C GLU A 32 -12.14 6.40 -10.89
N SER A 33 -12.28 5.09 -11.11
CA SER A 33 -13.44 4.33 -10.62
C SER A 33 -13.56 4.32 -9.10
N GLN A 34 -12.47 4.66 -8.43
CA GLN A 34 -12.37 4.77 -6.98
C GLN A 34 -12.24 6.23 -6.50
N GLY A 35 -12.51 7.20 -7.40
CA GLY A 35 -12.44 8.63 -7.07
C GLY A 35 -11.03 9.14 -6.79
N ILE A 36 -10.02 8.56 -7.45
CA ILE A 36 -8.62 8.97 -7.37
C ILE A 36 -8.20 9.52 -8.74
N ASP A 37 -7.56 10.68 -8.75
CA ASP A 37 -6.92 11.23 -9.95
C ASP A 37 -5.68 10.40 -10.30
N SER A 38 -5.69 9.73 -11.46
CA SER A 38 -4.58 8.88 -11.91
C SER A 38 -3.29 9.65 -12.15
N LYS A 39 -3.37 10.91 -12.58
CA LYS A 39 -2.19 11.74 -12.78
C LYS A 39 -1.46 12.00 -11.46
N ILE A 40 -2.21 12.37 -10.43
CA ILE A 40 -1.65 12.61 -9.09
C ILE A 40 -1.14 11.31 -8.49
N LEU A 41 -1.87 10.19 -8.67
CA LEU A 41 -1.44 8.88 -8.22
C LEU A 41 -0.12 8.46 -8.85
N ASN A 42 0.02 8.62 -10.18
CA ASN A 42 1.24 8.30 -10.90
C ASN A 42 2.43 9.16 -10.44
N GLN A 43 2.22 10.46 -10.22
CA GLN A 43 3.25 11.33 -9.65
C GLN A 43 3.71 10.86 -8.26
N ALA A 44 2.78 10.40 -7.42
CA ALA A 44 3.12 9.85 -6.10
C ALA A 44 3.92 8.54 -6.21
N ILE A 45 3.58 7.66 -7.16
CA ILE A 45 4.32 6.42 -7.44
C ILE A 45 5.73 6.75 -7.95
N GLU A 46 5.86 7.66 -8.90
CA GLU A 46 7.16 8.11 -9.41
C GLU A 46 8.02 8.72 -8.29
N PHE A 47 7.41 9.54 -7.44
CA PHE A 47 8.10 10.09 -6.27
C PHE A 47 8.61 8.98 -5.35
N ALA A 48 7.80 7.97 -5.05
CA ALA A 48 8.19 6.84 -4.20
C ALA A 48 9.35 6.05 -4.82
N MET A 49 9.31 5.82 -6.13
CA MET A 49 10.37 5.09 -6.86
C MET A 49 11.70 5.87 -6.89
N ASN A 50 11.64 7.19 -7.05
CA ASN A 50 12.82 8.05 -7.15
C ASN A 50 13.43 8.43 -5.79
N ASN A 51 12.70 8.24 -4.70
CA ASN A 51 13.13 8.58 -3.35
C ASN A 51 13.30 7.34 -2.46
N GLU A 52 13.73 6.23 -3.03
CA GLU A 52 14.07 5.04 -2.24
C GLU A 52 15.20 5.37 -1.26
N ASN A 53 15.05 4.92 -0.03
CA ASN A 53 16.10 5.07 0.97
C ASN A 53 17.38 4.33 0.53
N ALA A 54 18.51 5.03 0.53
CA ALA A 54 19.82 4.54 0.11
C ALA A 54 20.47 3.54 1.08
N VAL A 55 19.68 2.81 1.86
CA VAL A 55 20.17 1.77 2.76
C VAL A 55 20.71 0.57 1.98
N GLU A 56 21.81 0.02 2.49
CA GLU A 56 22.42 -1.20 1.95
C GLU A 56 21.39 -2.33 1.78
N LYS A 57 21.29 -2.87 0.57
CA LYS A 57 20.32 -3.93 0.26
C LYS A 57 20.77 -5.32 0.69
N ASP A 58 22.08 -5.53 0.84
CA ASP A 58 22.60 -6.75 1.45
C ASP A 58 22.42 -6.68 2.98
N LEU A 59 21.54 -7.54 3.51
CA LEU A 59 21.20 -7.53 4.92
C LEU A 59 22.40 -7.79 5.84
N ARG A 60 23.36 -8.61 5.42
CA ARG A 60 24.54 -8.90 6.24
C ARG A 60 25.41 -7.67 6.38
N ILE A 61 25.59 -6.95 5.27
CA ILE A 61 26.36 -5.71 5.25
C ILE A 61 25.60 -4.61 6.02
N SER A 62 24.29 -4.51 5.81
CA SER A 62 23.45 -3.53 6.49
C SER A 62 23.48 -3.71 8.01
N ILE A 63 23.30 -4.93 8.49
CA ILE A 63 23.34 -5.25 9.92
C ILE A 63 24.74 -5.03 10.50
N LEU A 64 25.80 -5.43 9.79
CA LEU A 64 27.17 -5.18 10.21
C LEU A 64 27.46 -3.67 10.35
N LYS A 65 27.02 -2.87 9.39
CA LYS A 65 27.20 -1.40 9.44
C LYS A 65 26.44 -0.76 10.60
N SER A 66 25.24 -1.23 10.91
CA SER A 66 24.37 -0.63 11.93
C SER A 66 24.67 -1.15 13.34
N PHE A 67 24.97 -2.43 13.50
CA PHE A 67 25.04 -3.12 14.78
C PHE A 67 26.35 -3.90 15.00
N GLY A 68 27.35 -3.71 14.16
CA GLY A 68 28.59 -4.51 14.20
C GLY A 68 29.39 -4.40 15.50
N LYS A 69 29.13 -3.39 16.33
CA LYS A 69 29.74 -3.21 17.66
C LYS A 69 28.96 -3.90 18.77
N GLU A 70 27.78 -4.43 18.50
CA GLU A 70 26.90 -5.05 19.47
C GLU A 70 26.99 -6.57 19.43
N PRO A 71 26.80 -7.26 20.57
CA PRO A 71 26.69 -8.72 20.56
C PRO A 71 25.51 -9.17 19.71
N GLY A 72 25.68 -10.22 18.91
CA GLY A 72 24.59 -10.80 18.12
C GLY A 72 24.35 -10.17 16.75
N TYR A 73 25.21 -9.29 16.26
CA TYR A 73 25.13 -8.74 14.89
C TYR A 73 25.23 -9.79 13.79
N LYS A 74 25.76 -10.98 14.09
CA LYS A 74 25.89 -12.06 13.11
C LYS A 74 24.53 -12.69 12.82
N ILE A 75 24.05 -12.52 11.59
CA ILE A 75 22.84 -13.17 11.13
C ILE A 75 23.10 -14.67 10.99
N LYS A 76 22.26 -15.47 11.66
CA LYS A 76 22.26 -16.93 11.51
C LYS A 76 21.21 -17.31 10.44
N GLY A 77 21.61 -18.19 9.50
CA GLY A 77 20.72 -18.67 8.45
C GLY A 77 20.86 -17.93 7.11
N PRO A 78 20.08 -18.32 6.11
CA PRO A 78 20.14 -17.75 4.78
C PRO A 78 19.56 -16.34 4.75
N THR A 79 20.23 -15.45 4.02
CA THR A 79 19.74 -14.10 3.72
C THR A 79 19.74 -13.87 2.22
N LYS A 80 18.81 -13.05 1.74
CA LYS A 80 18.79 -12.58 0.36
C LYS A 80 19.06 -11.08 0.33
N LYS A 81 19.67 -10.63 -0.76
CA LYS A 81 19.71 -9.21 -1.07
C LYS A 81 18.28 -8.70 -1.28
N ARG A 82 17.93 -7.59 -0.65
CA ARG A 82 16.61 -6.95 -0.80
C ARG A 82 16.35 -6.54 -2.24
N GLY A 83 15.10 -6.58 -2.65
CA GLY A 83 14.66 -6.13 -3.95
C GLY A 83 14.75 -4.60 -4.13
N GLN A 84 14.34 -4.16 -5.31
CA GLN A 84 14.08 -2.75 -5.58
C GLN A 84 12.81 -2.30 -4.86
N THR A 85 12.56 -0.99 -4.83
CA THR A 85 11.32 -0.46 -4.27
C THR A 85 10.11 -1.07 -4.97
N ASN A 86 9.13 -1.46 -4.19
CA ASN A 86 7.84 -1.94 -4.67
C ASN A 86 6.72 -1.46 -3.76
N GLY A 87 5.51 -1.48 -4.24
CA GLY A 87 4.37 -1.10 -3.43
C GLY A 87 3.03 -1.37 -4.08
N LEU A 88 2.01 -1.32 -3.24
CA LEU A 88 0.60 -1.44 -3.58
C LEU A 88 -0.17 -0.27 -2.98
N ILE A 89 -1.10 0.28 -3.75
CA ILE A 89 -2.08 1.24 -3.24
C ILE A 89 -3.44 0.56 -3.32
N ILE A 90 -4.10 0.49 -2.18
CA ILE A 90 -5.37 -0.21 -2.04
C ILE A 90 -6.44 0.79 -1.59
N LYS A 91 -7.58 0.75 -2.27
CA LYS A 91 -8.78 1.50 -1.86
C LYS A 91 -10.01 0.64 -1.99
N ASN A 92 -10.85 0.62 -0.96
CA ASN A 92 -12.08 -0.19 -0.90
C ASN A 92 -11.85 -1.68 -1.19
N GLY A 93 -10.69 -2.24 -0.82
CA GLY A 93 -10.32 -3.63 -1.08
C GLY A 93 -9.72 -3.89 -2.47
N TYR A 94 -9.68 -2.90 -3.38
CA TYR A 94 -9.14 -3.05 -4.73
C TYR A 94 -7.74 -2.45 -4.84
N ILE A 95 -6.88 -3.09 -5.63
CA ILE A 95 -5.61 -2.51 -6.03
C ILE A 95 -5.90 -1.40 -7.07
N VAL A 96 -5.49 -0.19 -6.77
CA VAL A 96 -5.64 0.98 -7.65
C VAL A 96 -4.31 1.51 -8.18
N GLY A 97 -3.20 1.03 -7.63
CA GLY A 97 -1.85 1.32 -8.11
C GLY A 97 -0.87 0.27 -7.61
N LYS A 98 0.14 -0.03 -8.42
CA LYS A 98 1.21 -0.96 -8.05
C LYS A 98 2.49 -0.62 -8.82
N TRP A 99 3.63 -0.92 -8.22
CA TRP A 99 4.94 -0.80 -8.87
C TRP A 99 5.92 -1.82 -8.34
N GLY A 100 6.94 -2.14 -9.14
CA GLY A 100 7.96 -3.11 -8.80
C GLY A 100 7.46 -4.55 -8.74
N ASP A 101 8.22 -5.43 -8.11
CA ASP A 101 7.87 -6.85 -7.94
C ASP A 101 7.08 -7.05 -6.64
N THR A 102 5.77 -6.87 -6.72
CA THR A 102 4.86 -6.98 -5.56
C THR A 102 4.66 -8.41 -5.05
N LYS A 103 5.16 -9.43 -5.77
CA LYS A 103 5.13 -10.83 -5.33
C LYS A 103 6.43 -11.26 -4.68
N ARG A 104 7.45 -10.42 -4.70
CA ARG A 104 8.73 -10.71 -4.06
C ARG A 104 8.58 -10.78 -2.55
N VAL A 105 9.14 -11.82 -1.97
CA VAL A 105 9.23 -11.96 -0.52
C VAL A 105 10.52 -11.31 -0.03
N ASP A 106 10.39 -10.24 0.73
CA ASP A 106 11.48 -9.54 1.41
C ASP A 106 11.18 -9.39 2.91
N MET A 107 12.22 -9.16 3.71
CA MET A 107 12.06 -8.94 5.14
C MET A 107 11.42 -7.57 5.40
N THR A 108 10.31 -7.56 6.12
CA THR A 108 9.52 -6.36 6.44
C THR A 108 9.79 -5.78 7.82
N PHE A 109 10.69 -6.40 8.60
CA PHE A 109 11.09 -5.98 9.95
C PHE A 109 9.87 -5.73 10.87
N SER A 110 9.77 -4.52 11.42
CA SER A 110 8.75 -4.20 12.43
C SER A 110 7.32 -4.16 11.90
N VAL A 111 7.11 -4.09 10.60
CA VAL A 111 5.77 -4.21 9.99
C VAL A 111 5.12 -5.57 10.33
N THR A 112 5.93 -6.61 10.56
CA THR A 112 5.42 -7.93 10.99
C THR A 112 4.79 -7.95 12.38
N LYS A 113 4.86 -6.84 13.11
CA LYS A 113 4.26 -6.71 14.46
C LYS A 113 2.85 -6.10 14.44
N SER A 114 2.36 -5.74 13.26
CA SER A 114 1.05 -5.09 13.07
C SER A 114 -0.07 -6.11 13.09
#